data_542d0d90a100b1493a8821f9f017a4dd
#
_entry.id   542d0d90a100b1493a8821f9f017a4dd
#
_cell.length_a   1.000
_cell.length_b   1.000
_cell.length_c   1.000
_cell.angle_alpha   90.00
_cell.angle_beta   90.00
_cell.angle_gamma   90.00
#
_symmetry.space_group_name_H-M   'P 1'
#
loop_
_entity.id
_entity.type
_entity.pdbx_description
1 polymer ?
#
loop_
_entity_poly.entity_id
_entity_poly.type
_entity_poly.pdbx_seq_one_letter_code
_entity_poly.pdbx_strand_id
1 'polypeptide(L)'
;VALRFTAIPKSKDYGYFTVYLKHFFEAKKLFDVPAHAFTPPPKVTSSVVQFVRKENIVSLDVVAFQSFLKQCFSKKRKTLRNNLKMCDWNKILSVLQKEGFSESVRAEELSYEVFVELFLEVF
;
A
#
# COMPACT_ATOMS: atom_id res chain seq x y z
N VAL A 1 -8.26 -9.13 8.06
CA VAL A 1 -7.52 -9.48 6.83
C VAL A 1 -8.08 -8.72 5.64
N ALA A 2 -9.41 -8.73 5.44
CA ALA A 2 -10.04 -8.01 4.34
C ALA A 2 -9.74 -6.51 4.35
N LEU A 3 -9.66 -5.89 5.54
CA LEU A 3 -9.37 -4.47 5.68
C LEU A 3 -7.96 -4.11 5.21
N ARG A 4 -6.98 -5.00 5.38
CA ARG A 4 -5.63 -4.80 4.87
C ARG A 4 -5.60 -4.79 3.35
N PHE A 5 -6.34 -5.67 2.71
CA PHE A 5 -6.34 -5.81 1.25
C PHE A 5 -7.07 -4.67 0.56
N THR A 6 -8.10 -4.12 1.19
CA THR A 6 -8.91 -3.04 0.64
C THR A 6 -8.61 -1.67 1.26
N ALA A 7 -7.59 -1.59 2.12
CA ALA A 7 -7.25 -0.36 2.82
C ALA A 7 -6.88 0.77 1.86
N ILE A 8 -7.26 1.98 2.24
CA ILE A 8 -6.91 3.21 1.51
C ILE A 8 -5.79 3.93 2.24
N PRO A 9 -5.04 4.83 1.57
CA PRO A 9 -4.01 5.61 2.22
C PRO A 9 -4.53 6.33 3.47
N LYS A 10 -3.66 6.46 4.47
CA LYS A 10 -3.93 7.05 5.80
C LYS A 10 -4.79 6.20 6.71
N SER A 11 -5.32 5.07 6.27
CA SER A 11 -6.08 4.18 7.13
C SER A 11 -5.14 3.33 8.00
N LYS A 12 -5.65 2.87 9.14
CA LYS A 12 -4.91 2.05 10.10
C LYS A 12 -4.36 0.76 9.49
N ASP A 13 -5.11 0.16 8.57
CA ASP A 13 -4.79 -1.13 7.98
C ASP A 13 -3.90 -1.04 6.73
N TYR A 14 -3.58 0.17 6.29
CA TYR A 14 -2.76 0.39 5.11
C TYR A 14 -1.28 0.10 5.42
N GLY A 15 -0.68 -0.78 4.66
CA GLY A 15 0.71 -1.17 4.84
C GLY A 15 1.36 -1.62 3.54
N TYR A 16 2.64 -2.06 3.61
CA TYR A 16 3.37 -2.45 2.40
C TYR A 16 2.67 -3.60 1.66
N PHE A 17 2.08 -4.51 2.40
CA PHE A 17 1.39 -5.66 1.80
C PHE A 17 0.17 -5.23 0.99
N THR A 18 -0.56 -4.21 1.46
CA THR A 18 -1.69 -3.61 0.74
C THR A 18 -1.23 -3.07 -0.61
N VAL A 19 -0.15 -2.31 -0.61
CA VAL A 19 0.42 -1.72 -1.83
C VAL A 19 0.97 -2.79 -2.76
N TYR A 20 1.67 -3.79 -2.21
CA TYR A 20 2.23 -4.89 -2.97
C TYR A 20 1.16 -5.68 -3.71
N LEU A 21 0.05 -6.01 -3.03
CA LEU A 21 -1.06 -6.72 -3.66
C LEU A 21 -1.74 -5.90 -4.75
N LYS A 22 -1.82 -4.59 -4.58
CA LYS A 22 -2.39 -3.70 -5.60
C LYS A 22 -1.61 -3.72 -6.92
N HIS A 23 -0.36 -4.14 -6.89
CA HIS A 23 0.42 -4.30 -8.11
C HIS A 23 -0.14 -5.42 -9.00
N PHE A 24 -0.65 -6.49 -8.41
CA PHE A 24 -1.14 -7.67 -9.14
C PHE A 24 -2.64 -7.73 -9.26
N PHE A 25 -3.34 -7.28 -8.22
CA PHE A 25 -4.78 -7.47 -8.08
C PHE A 25 -5.48 -6.18 -7.73
N GLU A 26 -6.72 -6.09 -8.15
CA GLU A 26 -7.66 -5.12 -7.64
C GLU A 26 -8.51 -5.82 -6.59
N ALA A 27 -8.43 -5.38 -5.34
CA ALA A 27 -9.19 -5.95 -4.24
C ALA A 27 -10.41 -5.08 -3.96
N LYS A 28 -11.58 -5.69 -3.92
CA LYS A 28 -12.82 -4.97 -3.70
C LYS A 28 -13.65 -5.70 -2.65
N LYS A 29 -14.02 -4.97 -1.60
CA LYS A 29 -14.94 -5.51 -0.60
C LYS A 29 -16.36 -5.49 -1.17
N LEU A 30 -16.97 -6.67 -1.30
CA LEU A 30 -18.31 -6.80 -1.87
C LEU A 30 -19.39 -6.52 -0.84
N PHE A 31 -19.30 -7.16 0.33
CA PHE A 31 -20.26 -6.97 1.41
C PHE A 31 -19.71 -7.52 2.72
N ASP A 32 -20.30 -7.09 3.83
CA ASP A 32 -20.02 -7.63 5.15
C ASP A 32 -21.05 -8.72 5.48
N VAL A 33 -20.57 -9.77 6.16
CA VAL A 33 -21.45 -10.84 6.66
C VAL A 33 -21.67 -10.59 8.14
N PRO A 34 -22.91 -10.29 8.59
CA PRO A 34 -23.17 -10.03 10.00
C PRO A 34 -22.88 -11.26 10.86
N ALA A 35 -22.43 -11.04 12.10
CA ALA A 35 -22.07 -12.10 13.01
C ALA A 35 -23.20 -13.10 13.25
N HIS A 36 -24.45 -12.61 13.29
CA HIS A 36 -25.63 -13.47 13.53
C HIS A 36 -25.94 -14.47 12.39
N ALA A 37 -25.30 -14.29 11.23
CA ALA A 37 -25.47 -15.22 10.09
C ALA A 37 -24.69 -16.53 10.28
N PHE A 38 -23.85 -16.62 11.31
CA PHE A 38 -23.04 -17.80 11.59
C PHE A 38 -23.51 -18.54 12.85
N THR A 39 -23.22 -19.83 12.93
CA THR A 39 -23.55 -20.67 14.11
C THR A 39 -22.31 -21.48 14.49
N PRO A 40 -21.62 -21.20 15.64
CA PRO A 40 -21.87 -20.04 16.52
C PRO A 40 -21.46 -18.70 15.90
N PRO A 41 -22.06 -17.59 16.33
CA PRO A 41 -21.70 -16.28 15.75
C PRO A 41 -20.28 -15.88 16.16
N PRO A 42 -19.46 -15.37 15.21
CA PRO A 42 -18.15 -14.83 15.54
C PRO A 42 -18.27 -13.49 16.29
N LYS A 43 -17.17 -13.08 16.93
CA LYS A 43 -17.13 -11.82 17.68
C LYS A 43 -17.13 -10.58 16.79
N VAL A 44 -16.74 -10.73 15.53
CA VAL A 44 -16.60 -9.62 14.58
C VAL A 44 -17.35 -9.94 13.28
N THR A 45 -17.74 -8.88 12.56
CA THR A 45 -18.33 -9.01 11.24
C THR A 45 -17.28 -9.51 10.26
N SER A 46 -17.63 -10.52 9.48
CA SER A 46 -16.79 -11.02 8.39
C SER A 46 -17.07 -10.24 7.10
N SER A 47 -16.08 -10.16 6.23
CA SER A 47 -16.22 -9.47 4.95
C SER A 47 -15.89 -10.41 3.80
N VAL A 48 -16.60 -10.23 2.68
CA VAL A 48 -16.32 -10.94 1.43
C VAL A 48 -15.56 -9.99 0.52
N VAL A 49 -14.36 -10.40 0.09
CA VAL A 49 -13.47 -9.62 -0.76
C VAL A 49 -13.27 -10.33 -2.08
N GLN A 50 -13.42 -9.59 -3.18
CA GLN A 50 -13.12 -10.10 -4.51
C GLN A 50 -11.74 -9.62 -4.95
N PHE A 51 -10.87 -10.55 -5.38
CA PHE A 51 -9.59 -10.24 -5.98
C PHE A 51 -9.68 -10.48 -7.48
N VAL A 52 -9.42 -9.42 -8.25
CA VAL A 52 -9.42 -9.50 -9.71
C VAL A 52 -8.01 -9.19 -10.18
N ARG A 53 -7.42 -10.09 -10.96
CA ARG A 53 -6.09 -9.88 -11.53
C ARG A 53 -6.12 -8.72 -12.51
N LYS A 54 -5.20 -7.79 -12.38
CA LYS A 54 -5.07 -6.65 -13.29
C LYS A 54 -4.62 -7.12 -14.66
N GLU A 55 -5.23 -6.60 -15.71
CA GLU A 55 -4.86 -6.91 -17.09
C GLU A 55 -3.56 -6.21 -17.49
N ASN A 56 -3.39 -4.96 -17.07
CA ASN A 56 -2.23 -4.14 -17.41
C ASN A 56 -1.35 -3.94 -16.18
N ILE A 57 -0.48 -4.93 -15.91
CA ILE A 57 0.48 -4.84 -14.81
C ILE A 57 1.70 -4.09 -15.28
N VAL A 58 2.09 -3.04 -14.56
CA VAL A 58 3.33 -2.31 -14.84
C VAL A 58 4.51 -3.26 -14.70
N SER A 59 5.34 -3.35 -15.75
CA SER A 59 6.52 -4.21 -15.74
C SER A 59 7.60 -3.58 -14.86
N LEU A 60 7.95 -4.27 -13.77
CA LEU A 60 9.04 -3.88 -12.89
C LEU A 60 9.55 -5.12 -12.15
N ASP A 61 10.72 -4.99 -11.52
CA ASP A 61 11.27 -6.06 -10.70
C ASP A 61 10.47 -6.20 -9.42
N VAL A 62 9.64 -7.23 -9.36
CA VAL A 62 8.70 -7.46 -8.25
C VAL A 62 9.43 -7.66 -6.93
N VAL A 63 10.55 -8.39 -6.93
CA VAL A 63 11.33 -8.64 -5.71
C VAL A 63 11.93 -7.35 -5.18
N ALA A 64 12.51 -6.55 -6.06
CA ALA A 64 13.06 -5.24 -5.70
C ALA A 64 11.96 -4.29 -5.23
N PHE A 65 10.80 -4.30 -5.88
CA PHE A 65 9.67 -3.48 -5.49
C PHE A 65 9.16 -3.85 -4.10
N GLN A 66 9.03 -5.14 -3.81
CA GLN A 66 8.64 -5.61 -2.48
C GLN A 66 9.62 -5.14 -1.40
N SER A 67 10.91 -5.26 -1.66
CA SER A 67 11.95 -4.80 -0.72
C SER A 67 11.87 -3.30 -0.50
N PHE A 68 11.65 -2.54 -1.56
CA PHE A 68 11.46 -1.10 -1.49
C PHE A 68 10.26 -0.73 -0.62
N LEU A 69 9.12 -1.39 -0.82
CA LEU A 69 7.91 -1.15 -0.03
C LEU A 69 8.13 -1.48 1.44
N LYS A 70 8.76 -2.62 1.74
CA LYS A 70 9.09 -2.98 3.12
C LYS A 70 9.93 -1.92 3.79
N GLN A 71 10.87 -1.36 3.08
CA GLN A 71 11.74 -0.31 3.58
C GLN A 71 10.96 0.99 3.83
N CYS A 72 10.06 1.35 2.92
CA CYS A 72 9.22 2.54 3.08
C CYS A 72 8.36 2.46 4.35
N PHE A 73 7.87 1.28 4.69
CA PHE A 73 7.00 1.05 5.84
C PHE A 73 7.74 0.52 7.07
N SER A 74 9.06 0.48 7.07
CA SER A 74 9.85 -0.14 8.14
C SER A 74 9.61 0.48 9.52
N LYS A 75 9.38 1.79 9.57
CA LYS A 75 9.07 2.53 10.80
C LYS A 75 7.86 3.41 10.56
N LYS A 76 6.69 2.94 10.97
CA LYS A 76 5.40 3.62 10.75
C LYS A 76 5.37 5.07 11.23
N ARG A 77 6.00 5.36 12.36
CA ARG A 77 6.00 6.71 12.95
C ARG A 77 7.01 7.66 12.32
N LYS A 78 7.93 7.14 11.50
CA LYS A 78 8.96 7.94 10.87
C LYS A 78 8.52 8.40 9.48
N THR A 79 9.10 9.51 9.04
CA THR A 79 8.86 10.02 7.69
C THR A 79 9.46 9.09 6.64
N LEU A 80 8.97 9.18 5.42
CA LEU A 80 9.52 8.44 4.29
C LEU A 80 11.03 8.68 4.14
N ARG A 81 11.47 9.92 4.32
CA ARG A 81 12.88 10.30 4.26
C ARG A 81 13.74 9.50 5.24
N ASN A 82 13.26 9.32 6.47
CA ASN A 82 13.97 8.54 7.48
C ASN A 82 14.07 7.05 7.10
N ASN A 83 13.07 6.52 6.45
CA ASN A 83 13.04 5.12 6.03
C ASN A 83 13.86 4.85 4.76
N LEU A 84 14.12 5.86 3.95
CA LEU A 84 14.82 5.75 2.67
C LEU A 84 16.16 6.50 2.65
N LYS A 85 16.89 6.49 3.75
CA LYS A 85 18.18 7.21 3.87
C LYS A 85 19.22 6.82 2.84
N MET A 86 19.16 5.59 2.35
CA MET A 86 20.13 5.07 1.36
C MET A 86 19.75 5.41 -0.08
N CYS A 87 18.57 5.96 -0.31
CA CYS A 87 18.11 6.34 -1.64
C CYS A 87 18.45 7.80 -1.96
N ASP A 88 18.51 8.14 -3.24
CA ASP A 88 18.70 9.53 -3.66
C ASP A 88 17.42 10.32 -3.34
N TRP A 89 17.47 11.08 -2.24
CA TRP A 89 16.32 11.85 -1.79
C TRP A 89 15.86 12.91 -2.77
N ASN A 90 16.77 13.49 -3.55
CA ASN A 90 16.40 14.51 -4.54
C ASN A 90 15.45 13.96 -5.60
N LYS A 91 15.67 12.73 -6.04
CA LYS A 91 14.78 12.06 -6.99
C LYS A 91 13.41 11.78 -6.37
N ILE A 92 13.41 11.29 -5.13
CA ILE A 92 12.18 11.01 -4.40
C ILE A 92 11.39 12.30 -4.17
N LEU A 93 12.07 13.35 -3.72
CA LEU A 93 11.44 14.64 -3.45
C LEU A 93 10.80 15.24 -4.71
N SER A 94 11.44 15.08 -5.86
CA SER A 94 10.90 15.54 -7.15
C SER A 94 9.53 14.92 -7.44
N VAL A 95 9.41 13.60 -7.24
CA VAL A 95 8.13 12.89 -7.44
C VAL A 95 7.10 13.34 -6.40
N LEU A 96 7.50 13.45 -5.14
CA LEU A 96 6.60 13.86 -4.06
C LEU A 96 6.03 15.26 -4.30
N GLN A 97 6.87 16.20 -4.70
CA GLN A 97 6.44 17.57 -5.00
C GLN A 97 5.47 17.61 -6.19
N LYS A 98 5.75 16.82 -7.21
CA LYS A 98 4.88 16.69 -8.39
C LYS A 98 3.48 16.20 -7.98
N GLU A 99 3.41 15.29 -7.01
CA GLU A 99 2.16 14.72 -6.52
C GLU A 99 1.53 15.54 -5.37
N GLY A 100 2.13 16.66 -5.00
CA GLY A 100 1.60 17.54 -3.97
C GLY A 100 1.93 17.17 -2.54
N PHE A 101 2.94 16.36 -2.31
CA PHE A 101 3.37 15.96 -0.97
C PHE A 101 4.57 16.77 -0.48
N SER A 102 4.72 16.87 0.83
CA SER A 102 5.86 17.53 1.47
C SER A 102 6.98 16.55 1.79
N GLU A 103 8.15 17.07 2.22
CA GLU A 103 9.27 16.26 2.67
C GLU A 103 8.96 15.42 3.92
N SER A 104 7.98 15.85 4.72
CA SER A 104 7.61 15.19 5.97
C SER A 104 6.59 14.07 5.77
N VAL A 105 6.26 13.72 4.55
CA VAL A 105 5.27 12.68 4.24
C VAL A 105 5.68 11.33 4.82
N ARG A 106 4.70 10.56 5.28
CA ARG A 106 4.88 9.17 5.72
C ARG A 106 4.42 8.23 4.62
N ALA A 107 4.98 7.01 4.62
CA ALA A 107 4.61 6.00 3.62
C ALA A 107 3.11 5.73 3.57
N GLU A 108 2.44 5.71 4.73
CA GLU A 108 1.00 5.46 4.82
C GLU A 108 0.12 6.50 4.12
N GLU A 109 0.68 7.65 3.77
CA GLU A 109 -0.05 8.72 3.09
C GLU A 109 -0.01 8.57 1.56
N LEU A 110 0.80 7.66 1.03
CA LEU A 110 1.03 7.50 -0.41
C LEU A 110 0.18 6.39 -0.99
N SER A 111 -0.35 6.61 -2.21
CA SER A 111 -1.07 5.61 -2.96
C SER A 111 -0.12 4.65 -3.68
N TYR A 112 -0.65 3.53 -4.18
CA TYR A 112 0.10 2.58 -5.00
C TYR A 112 0.78 3.26 -6.19
N GLU A 113 0.07 4.13 -6.89
CA GLU A 113 0.57 4.82 -8.08
C GLU A 113 1.80 5.67 -7.78
N VAL A 114 1.81 6.34 -6.64
CA VAL A 114 2.96 7.14 -6.18
C VAL A 114 4.14 6.25 -5.87
N PHE A 115 3.92 5.10 -5.22
CA PHE A 115 4.99 4.14 -4.94
C PHE A 115 5.63 3.61 -6.22
N VAL A 116 4.84 3.34 -7.24
CA VAL A 116 5.37 2.90 -8.55
C VAL A 116 6.22 3.98 -9.18
N GLU A 117 5.78 5.24 -9.16
CA GLU A 117 6.57 6.37 -9.68
C GLU A 117 7.89 6.52 -8.94
N LEU A 118 7.86 6.42 -7.61
CA LEU A 118 9.07 6.50 -6.79
C LEU A 118 10.04 5.38 -7.12
N PHE A 119 9.53 4.17 -7.25
CA PHE A 119 10.37 3.00 -7.56
C PHE A 119 11.03 3.14 -8.94
N LEU A 120 10.28 3.54 -9.95
CA LEU A 120 10.79 3.72 -11.30
C LEU A 120 11.79 4.86 -11.39
N GLU A 121 11.66 5.88 -10.56
CA GLU A 121 12.60 7.01 -10.54
C GLU A 121 13.93 6.65 -9.87
N VAL A 122 13.90 5.82 -8.82
CA VAL A 122 15.08 5.46 -8.01
C VAL A 122 15.78 4.22 -8.54
N PHE A 123 15.05 3.30 -9.09
CA PHE A 123 15.54 2.02 -9.60
C PHE A 123 15.27 1.91 -11.11
#